data_cee8a454a08ba3ba3d4bfba0b6bbc413
#
_entry.id   cee8a454a08ba3ba3d4bfba0b6bbc413
#
_cell.length_a   1.000
_cell.length_b   1.000
_cell.length_c   1.000
_cell.angle_alpha   90.00
_cell.angle_beta   90.00
_cell.angle_gamma   90.00
#
_symmetry.space_group_name_H-M   'P 1'
#
loop_
_entity.id
_entity.type
_entity.pdbx_description
1 polymer ?
#
loop_
_entity_poly.entity_id
_entity_poly.type
_entity_poly.pdbx_seq_one_letter_code
_entity_poly.pdbx_strand_id
1 'polypeptide(L)'
;MSERAATERLTLTRPTDDDLAELHTISADPRVWRHFPSLRHTSLRTTSDMLARWRDGWDAVGLGVWVARRHDEREIVGYGGCSDLGSIAWNLGYRIAPDAHGFGYATEIAQAGIAAAGSVDASKPVIAYLLEHNVASARVAEKLGLTLRHRGPDAGNPD
;
A
#
# COMPACT_ATOMS: atom_id res chain seq x y z
N MET A 1 -4.26 17.95 -6.03
CA MET A 1 -3.52 16.80 -5.46
C MET A 1 -2.70 16.14 -6.56
N SER A 2 -1.46 15.90 -6.30
CA SER A 2 -0.57 15.33 -7.30
C SER A 2 -0.70 13.80 -7.36
N GLU A 3 -0.84 13.25 -8.56
CA GLU A 3 -0.77 11.81 -8.81
C GLU A 3 0.65 11.27 -8.60
N ARG A 4 1.59 12.16 -8.40
CA ARG A 4 2.99 11.87 -8.15
C ARG A 4 3.43 12.55 -6.86
N ALA A 5 4.16 11.82 -6.04
CA ALA A 5 4.78 12.35 -4.83
C ALA A 5 6.24 11.88 -4.77
N ALA A 6 7.04 12.59 -4.00
CA ALA A 6 8.43 12.21 -3.78
C ALA A 6 8.71 12.21 -2.28
N THR A 7 9.45 11.21 -1.84
CA THR A 7 9.99 11.15 -0.48
C THR A 7 11.50 11.35 -0.56
N GLU A 8 12.20 11.18 0.54
CA GLU A 8 13.66 11.31 0.55
C GLU A 8 14.33 10.39 -0.46
N ARG A 9 13.87 9.14 -0.59
CA ARG A 9 14.51 8.13 -1.42
C ARG A 9 13.63 7.59 -2.55
N LEU A 10 12.32 7.86 -2.50
CA LEU A 10 11.36 7.23 -3.40
C LEU A 10 10.60 8.24 -4.25
N THR A 11 10.30 7.83 -5.47
CA THR A 11 9.32 8.46 -6.33
C THR A 11 8.06 7.60 -6.31
N LEU A 12 6.94 8.22 -5.97
CA LEU A 12 5.64 7.57 -5.86
C LEU A 12 4.76 8.06 -7.00
N THR A 13 4.21 7.13 -7.78
CA THR A 13 3.39 7.47 -8.95
C THR A 13 2.10 6.68 -8.96
N ARG A 14 1.06 7.29 -9.53
CA ARG A 14 -0.19 6.59 -9.79
C ARG A 14 0.09 5.39 -10.71
N PRO A 15 -0.43 4.20 -10.40
CA PRO A 15 -0.20 3.00 -11.21
C PRO A 15 -0.78 3.14 -12.62
N THR A 16 -0.09 2.55 -13.60
CA THR A 16 -0.53 2.48 -14.99
C THR A 16 -0.51 1.03 -15.47
N ASP A 17 -1.07 0.78 -16.64
CA ASP A 17 -1.06 -0.56 -17.23
C ASP A 17 0.35 -1.07 -17.50
N ASP A 18 1.31 -0.18 -17.70
CA ASP A 18 2.72 -0.53 -17.92
C ASP A 18 3.36 -1.16 -16.67
N ASP A 19 2.75 -0.97 -15.52
CA ASP A 19 3.25 -1.51 -14.25
C ASP A 19 2.79 -2.95 -13.99
N LEU A 20 1.85 -3.47 -14.77
CA LEU A 20 1.19 -4.75 -14.50
C LEU A 20 2.16 -5.92 -14.36
N ALA A 21 3.08 -6.08 -15.29
CA ALA A 21 3.99 -7.23 -15.29
C ALA A 21 4.87 -7.25 -14.05
N GLU A 22 5.41 -6.10 -13.68
CA GLU A 22 6.29 -5.98 -12.53
C GLU A 22 5.54 -6.10 -11.20
N LEU A 23 4.33 -5.52 -11.12
CA LEU A 23 3.44 -5.69 -9.98
C LEU A 23 3.07 -7.16 -9.77
N HIS A 24 2.85 -7.89 -10.87
CA HIS A 24 2.56 -9.32 -10.79
C HIS A 24 3.76 -10.10 -10.26
N THR A 25 4.97 -9.78 -10.69
CA THR A 25 6.18 -10.42 -10.18
C THR A 25 6.27 -10.26 -8.65
N ILE A 26 5.97 -9.09 -8.13
CA ILE A 26 5.96 -8.84 -6.69
C ILE A 26 4.81 -9.59 -6.01
N SER A 27 3.60 -9.47 -6.54
CA SER A 27 2.39 -10.02 -5.90
C SER A 27 2.28 -11.55 -6.02
N ALA A 28 3.00 -12.17 -6.94
CA ALA A 28 3.08 -13.62 -7.07
C ALA A 28 4.21 -14.24 -6.25
N ASP A 29 5.10 -13.43 -5.71
CA ASP A 29 6.23 -13.92 -4.92
C ASP A 29 5.75 -14.39 -3.54
N PRO A 30 5.97 -15.66 -3.18
CA PRO A 30 5.51 -16.17 -1.87
C PRO A 30 6.14 -15.44 -0.69
N ARG A 31 7.30 -14.85 -0.83
CA ARG A 31 7.97 -14.09 0.24
C ARG A 31 7.19 -12.83 0.62
N VAL A 32 6.47 -12.24 -0.32
CA VAL A 32 5.62 -11.05 -0.09
C VAL A 32 4.43 -11.41 0.79
N TRP A 33 3.92 -12.63 0.65
CA TRP A 33 2.71 -13.09 1.34
C TRP A 33 3.00 -14.05 2.49
N ARG A 34 4.20 -13.99 3.05
CA ARG A 34 4.62 -14.87 4.14
C ARG A 34 3.64 -14.88 5.32
N HIS A 35 3.05 -13.73 5.66
CA HIS A 35 2.09 -13.59 6.75
C HIS A 35 0.65 -13.93 6.35
N PHE A 36 0.37 -14.01 5.05
CA PHE A 36 -0.95 -14.32 4.53
C PHE A 36 -0.87 -15.06 3.19
N PRO A 37 -0.40 -16.32 3.19
CA PRO A 37 -0.12 -17.04 1.94
C PRO A 37 -1.31 -17.19 1.00
N SER A 38 -2.53 -17.23 1.53
CA SER A 38 -3.75 -17.40 0.72
C SER A 38 -4.04 -16.20 -0.19
N LEU A 39 -3.46 -15.03 0.09
CA LEU A 39 -3.65 -13.83 -0.73
C LEU A 39 -2.62 -13.70 -1.86
N ARG A 40 -1.66 -14.60 -1.94
CA ARG A 40 -0.69 -14.59 -3.02
C ARG A 40 -1.38 -14.66 -4.38
N HIS A 41 -0.97 -13.82 -5.30
CA HIS A 41 -1.52 -13.86 -6.66
C HIS A 41 -1.00 -15.08 -7.41
N THR A 42 -1.90 -15.89 -7.92
CA THR A 42 -1.57 -17.10 -8.68
C THR A 42 -1.88 -16.96 -10.17
N SER A 43 -2.45 -15.83 -10.58
CA SER A 43 -2.71 -15.52 -11.99
C SER A 43 -2.50 -14.03 -12.27
N LEU A 44 -2.11 -13.74 -13.50
CA LEU A 44 -1.96 -12.35 -13.95
C LEU A 44 -3.29 -11.58 -13.86
N ARG A 45 -4.39 -12.26 -14.03
CA ARG A 45 -5.73 -11.67 -13.93
C ARG A 45 -5.99 -11.10 -12.54
N THR A 46 -5.58 -11.80 -11.48
CA THR A 46 -5.72 -11.31 -10.11
C THR A 46 -5.00 -9.98 -9.92
N THR A 47 -3.79 -9.87 -10.44
CA THR A 47 -3.02 -8.62 -10.40
C THR A 47 -3.65 -7.53 -11.25
N SER A 48 -4.15 -7.89 -12.44
CA SER A 48 -4.84 -6.95 -13.31
C SER A 48 -6.10 -6.38 -12.65
N ASP A 49 -6.87 -7.23 -11.97
CA ASP A 49 -8.06 -6.79 -11.23
C ASP A 49 -7.70 -5.86 -10.08
N MET A 50 -6.61 -6.15 -9.37
CA MET A 50 -6.07 -5.27 -8.33
C MET A 50 -5.70 -3.89 -8.89
N LEU A 51 -4.99 -3.87 -9.99
CA LEU A 51 -4.59 -2.63 -10.66
C LEU A 51 -5.82 -1.81 -11.10
N ALA A 52 -6.83 -2.47 -11.64
CA ALA A 52 -8.08 -1.81 -12.04
C ALA A 52 -8.77 -1.17 -10.83
N ARG A 53 -8.85 -1.87 -9.70
CA ARG A 53 -9.43 -1.30 -8.46
C ARG A 53 -8.65 -0.08 -7.97
N TRP A 54 -7.32 -0.11 -8.04
CA TRP A 54 -6.51 1.04 -7.65
C TRP A 54 -6.78 2.25 -8.53
N ARG A 55 -6.87 2.03 -9.83
CA ARG A 55 -7.16 3.11 -10.79
C ARG A 55 -8.55 3.69 -10.56
N ASP A 56 -9.54 2.84 -10.32
CA ASP A 56 -10.90 3.28 -9.99
C ASP A 56 -10.93 4.13 -8.71
N GLY A 57 -10.16 3.73 -7.71
CA GLY A 57 -10.03 4.50 -6.47
C GLY A 57 -9.43 5.88 -6.70
N TRP A 58 -8.38 5.97 -7.51
CA TRP A 58 -7.79 7.25 -7.91
C TRP A 58 -8.79 8.13 -8.64
N ASP A 59 -9.54 7.56 -9.58
CA ASP A 59 -10.53 8.30 -10.35
C ASP A 59 -11.68 8.82 -9.46
N ALA A 60 -12.05 8.03 -8.45
CA ALA A 60 -13.18 8.38 -7.60
C ALA A 60 -12.88 9.53 -6.62
N VAL A 61 -11.71 9.54 -6.00
CA VAL A 61 -11.42 10.48 -4.91
C VAL A 61 -10.10 11.26 -5.06
N GLY A 62 -9.35 11.02 -6.13
CA GLY A 62 -8.10 11.73 -6.39
C GLY A 62 -6.92 11.28 -5.53
N LEU A 63 -7.04 10.15 -4.86
CA LEU A 63 -5.97 9.52 -4.08
C LEU A 63 -6.17 8.01 -4.04
N GLY A 64 -5.08 7.28 -4.07
CA GLY A 64 -5.10 5.83 -3.97
C GLY A 64 -3.69 5.28 -3.77
N VAL A 65 -3.53 4.00 -4.08
CA VAL A 65 -2.25 3.32 -3.97
C VAL A 65 -1.28 3.83 -5.04
N TRP A 66 -0.05 4.10 -4.63
CA TRP A 66 1.06 4.44 -5.53
C TRP A 66 1.94 3.22 -5.77
N VAL A 67 2.60 3.18 -6.91
CA VAL A 67 3.80 2.36 -7.08
C VAL A 67 5.02 3.18 -6.68
N ALA A 68 5.98 2.53 -6.05
CA ALA A 68 7.17 3.16 -5.51
C ALA A 68 8.43 2.68 -6.22
N ARG A 69 9.27 3.63 -6.62
CA ARG A 69 10.58 3.40 -7.22
C ARG A 69 11.61 4.25 -6.52
N ARG A 70 12.86 3.79 -6.46
CA ARG A 70 13.96 4.66 -6.06
C ARG A 70 14.08 5.79 -7.10
N HIS A 71 14.55 6.95 -6.67
CA HIS A 71 14.75 8.07 -7.60
C HIS A 71 15.64 7.64 -8.76
N ASP A 72 15.22 8.00 -9.98
CA ASP A 72 15.94 7.74 -11.23
C ASP A 72 16.11 6.26 -11.57
N GLU A 73 15.41 5.35 -10.89
CA GLU A 73 15.40 3.93 -11.18
C GLU A 73 14.04 3.49 -11.73
N ARG A 74 14.04 2.48 -12.60
CA ARG A 74 12.82 1.94 -13.20
C ARG A 74 12.17 0.85 -12.38
N GLU A 75 12.95 0.17 -11.55
CA GLU A 75 12.48 -0.97 -10.78
C GLU A 75 11.47 -0.54 -9.72
N ILE A 76 10.35 -1.23 -9.67
CA ILE A 76 9.36 -1.06 -8.60
C ILE A 76 9.89 -1.76 -7.35
N VAL A 77 10.04 -1.01 -6.26
CA VAL A 77 10.48 -1.56 -4.98
C VAL A 77 9.31 -1.88 -4.05
N GLY A 78 8.13 -1.41 -4.40
CA GLY A 78 6.93 -1.67 -3.61
C GLY A 78 5.75 -0.84 -4.07
N TYR A 79 4.67 -0.91 -3.30
CA TYR A 79 3.48 -0.10 -3.52
C TYR A 79 2.79 0.16 -2.18
N GLY A 80 2.02 1.21 -2.12
CA GLY A 80 1.29 1.56 -0.90
C GLY A 80 0.72 2.95 -0.93
N GLY A 81 0.09 3.33 0.16
CA GLY A 81 -0.55 4.61 0.36
C GLY A 81 -1.92 4.46 0.99
N CYS A 82 -2.72 5.51 0.90
CA CYS A 82 -4.07 5.51 1.44
C CYS A 82 -5.09 5.40 0.32
N SER A 83 -6.08 4.53 0.51
CA SER A 83 -7.23 4.40 -0.39
C SER A 83 -8.52 4.67 0.36
N ASP A 84 -9.56 5.09 -0.34
CA ASP A 84 -10.84 5.38 0.27
C ASP A 84 -11.53 4.10 0.75
N LEU A 85 -11.94 4.09 2.02
CA LEU A 85 -12.65 2.97 2.63
C LEU A 85 -14.09 3.41 2.91
N GLY A 86 -14.98 3.22 1.93
CA GLY A 86 -16.41 3.51 2.07
C GLY A 86 -16.73 4.96 2.44
N SER A 87 -15.89 5.90 2.12
CA SER A 87 -16.01 7.32 2.45
C SER A 87 -16.00 7.64 3.95
N ILE A 88 -15.65 6.66 4.80
CA ILE A 88 -15.63 6.83 6.26
C ILE A 88 -14.21 6.90 6.84
N ALA A 89 -13.23 6.34 6.13
CA ALA A 89 -11.85 6.31 6.56
C ALA A 89 -10.92 6.19 5.37
N TRP A 90 -9.64 6.46 5.59
CA TRP A 90 -8.57 6.11 4.65
C TRP A 90 -7.92 4.81 5.11
N ASN A 91 -7.82 3.85 4.21
CA ASN A 91 -7.13 2.59 4.48
C ASN A 91 -5.67 2.69 4.06
N LEU A 92 -4.77 2.65 5.02
CA LEU A 92 -3.34 2.66 4.77
C LEU A 92 -2.84 1.24 4.55
N GLY A 93 -2.15 1.02 3.44
CA GLY A 93 -1.51 -0.25 3.16
C GLY A 93 -0.17 -0.05 2.48
N TYR A 94 0.69 -1.05 2.55
CA TYR A 94 1.99 -1.04 1.88
C TYR A 94 2.51 -2.47 1.72
N ARG A 95 3.21 -2.70 0.60
CA ARG A 95 3.93 -3.94 0.31
C ARG A 95 5.26 -3.59 -0.30
N ILE A 96 6.31 -4.24 0.17
CA ILE A 96 7.66 -3.99 -0.31
C ILE A 96 8.16 -5.26 -1.01
N ALA A 97 8.79 -5.10 -2.16
CA ALA A 97 9.42 -6.22 -2.86
C ALA A 97 10.46 -6.87 -1.95
N PRO A 98 10.62 -8.20 -1.99
CA PRO A 98 11.48 -8.90 -1.03
C PRO A 98 12.91 -8.38 -0.97
N ASP A 99 13.49 -8.03 -2.12
CA ASP A 99 14.87 -7.54 -2.17
C ASP A 99 15.03 -6.09 -1.70
N ALA A 100 13.91 -5.41 -1.46
CA ALA A 100 13.90 -4.03 -0.96
C ALA A 100 13.51 -3.93 0.52
N HIS A 101 13.35 -5.04 1.22
CA HIS A 101 13.07 -5.06 2.65
C HIS A 101 14.27 -4.56 3.45
N GLY A 102 14.00 -4.00 4.63
CA GLY A 102 15.05 -3.59 5.57
C GLY A 102 15.62 -2.19 5.33
N PHE A 103 15.09 -1.44 4.36
CA PHE A 103 15.57 -0.08 4.05
C PHE A 103 14.67 1.03 4.61
N GLY A 104 13.54 0.69 5.22
CA GLY A 104 12.59 1.69 5.74
C GLY A 104 11.64 2.27 4.70
N TYR A 105 11.51 1.67 3.53
CA TYR A 105 10.64 2.17 2.46
C TYR A 105 9.16 2.13 2.83
N ALA A 106 8.73 1.11 3.57
CA ALA A 106 7.35 1.03 4.05
C ALA A 106 6.97 2.27 4.86
N THR A 107 7.84 2.72 5.75
CA THR A 107 7.65 3.92 6.55
C THR A 107 7.57 5.17 5.67
N GLU A 108 8.43 5.31 4.68
CA GLU A 108 8.40 6.46 3.76
C GLU A 108 7.08 6.51 2.98
N ILE A 109 6.65 5.37 2.42
CA ILE A 109 5.39 5.27 1.68
C ILE A 109 4.21 5.63 2.58
N ALA A 110 4.18 5.06 3.78
CA ALA A 110 3.09 5.27 4.74
C ALA A 110 3.01 6.73 5.18
N GLN A 111 4.13 7.37 5.48
CA GLN A 111 4.16 8.79 5.84
C GLN A 111 3.61 9.66 4.70
N ALA A 112 4.03 9.39 3.47
CA ALA A 112 3.52 10.11 2.31
C ALA A 112 2.02 9.89 2.12
N GLY A 113 1.55 8.67 2.34
CA GLY A 113 0.13 8.33 2.25
C GLY A 113 -0.71 9.07 3.27
N ILE A 114 -0.27 9.14 4.52
CA ILE A 114 -0.96 9.86 5.59
C ILE A 114 -1.01 11.36 5.28
N ALA A 115 0.09 11.94 4.83
CA ALA A 115 0.14 13.35 4.46
C ALA A 115 -0.81 13.66 3.29
N ALA A 116 -0.81 12.81 2.27
CA ALA A 116 -1.70 12.98 1.13
C ALA A 116 -3.18 12.85 1.51
N ALA A 117 -3.50 11.88 2.35
CA ALA A 117 -4.86 11.68 2.86
C ALA A 117 -5.36 12.91 3.61
N GLY A 118 -4.52 13.49 4.46
CA GLY A 118 -4.84 14.72 5.18
C GLY A 118 -5.07 15.92 4.26
N SER A 119 -4.38 15.96 3.12
CA SER A 119 -4.57 17.02 2.14
C SER A 119 -5.85 16.89 1.33
N VAL A 120 -6.31 15.64 1.10
CA VAL A 120 -7.55 15.38 0.35
C VAL A 120 -8.78 15.54 1.25
N ASP A 121 -8.77 14.90 2.42
CA ASP A 121 -9.87 14.99 3.37
C ASP A 121 -9.37 14.70 4.79
N ALA A 122 -9.06 15.76 5.52
CA ALA A 122 -8.54 15.66 6.88
C ALA A 122 -9.60 15.21 7.91
N SER A 123 -10.87 15.20 7.54
CA SER A 123 -11.96 14.78 8.44
C SER A 123 -12.06 13.26 8.56
N LYS A 124 -11.50 12.51 7.61
CA LYS A 124 -11.50 11.04 7.62
C LYS A 124 -10.28 10.51 8.37
N PRO A 125 -10.45 9.59 9.31
CA PRO A 125 -9.33 8.97 9.98
C PRO A 125 -8.55 8.05 9.04
N VAL A 126 -7.26 7.89 9.32
CA VAL A 126 -6.42 6.88 8.66
C VAL A 126 -6.37 5.64 9.54
N ILE A 127 -6.72 4.49 8.98
CA ILE A 127 -6.67 3.21 9.67
C ILE A 127 -5.79 2.23 8.90
N ALA A 128 -5.24 1.26 9.62
CA ALA A 128 -4.49 0.16 9.02
C ALA A 128 -4.93 -1.15 9.65
N TYR A 129 -5.12 -2.16 8.81
CA TYR A 129 -5.40 -3.51 9.25
C TYR A 129 -4.11 -4.31 9.26
N LEU A 130 -3.79 -4.92 10.39
CA LEU A 130 -2.57 -5.70 10.56
C LEU A 130 -2.92 -7.06 11.16
N LEU A 131 -2.26 -8.10 10.68
CA LEU A 131 -2.32 -9.40 11.34
C LEU A 131 -1.45 -9.35 12.62
N GLU A 132 -1.90 -9.98 13.70
CA GLU A 132 -1.19 -9.94 14.98
C GLU A 132 0.26 -10.41 14.88
N HIS A 133 0.52 -11.42 14.06
CA HIS A 133 1.86 -11.96 13.90
C HIS A 133 2.76 -11.14 12.96
N ASN A 134 2.22 -10.11 12.30
CA ASN A 134 3.01 -9.24 11.44
C ASN A 134 3.65 -8.10 12.24
N VAL A 135 4.69 -8.45 12.99
CA VAL A 135 5.37 -7.53 13.90
C VAL A 135 6.02 -6.37 13.16
N ALA A 136 6.56 -6.62 11.97
CA ALA A 136 7.21 -5.57 11.17
C ALA A 136 6.22 -4.45 10.79
N SER A 137 5.03 -4.81 10.32
CA SER A 137 3.98 -3.83 10.00
C SER A 137 3.48 -3.09 11.23
N ALA A 138 3.35 -3.78 12.37
CA ALA A 138 2.97 -3.13 13.63
C ALA A 138 3.99 -2.07 14.06
N ARG A 139 5.27 -2.36 13.90
CA ARG A 139 6.33 -1.38 14.21
C ARG A 139 6.28 -0.15 13.31
N VAL A 140 5.99 -0.34 12.02
CA VAL A 140 5.80 0.80 11.12
C VAL A 140 4.62 1.65 11.57
N ALA A 141 3.50 1.02 11.88
CA ALA A 141 2.30 1.73 12.35
C ALA A 141 2.59 2.54 13.64
N GLU A 142 3.29 1.95 14.60
CA GLU A 142 3.68 2.62 15.83
C GLU A 142 4.57 3.84 15.57
N LYS A 143 5.57 3.71 14.70
CA LYS A 143 6.45 4.83 14.31
C LYS A 143 5.68 5.99 13.69
N LEU A 144 4.57 5.71 13.03
CA LEU A 144 3.71 6.72 12.40
C LEU A 144 2.70 7.33 13.36
N GLY A 145 2.69 6.91 14.61
CA GLY A 145 1.76 7.42 15.62
C GLY A 145 0.39 6.78 15.60
N LEU A 146 0.22 5.68 14.88
CA LEU A 146 -1.04 4.93 14.90
C LEU A 146 -1.13 4.12 16.19
N THR A 147 -2.34 4.07 16.76
CA THR A 147 -2.60 3.33 18.00
C THR A 147 -3.54 2.16 17.73
N LEU A 148 -3.33 1.07 18.48
CA LEU A 148 -4.23 -0.07 18.43
C LEU A 148 -5.60 0.34 18.97
N ARG A 149 -6.66 0.19 18.15
CA ARG A 149 -8.03 0.56 18.50
C ARG A 149 -8.95 -0.64 18.68
N HIS A 150 -8.69 -1.73 17.94
CA HIS A 150 -9.58 -2.87 17.92
C HIS A 150 -8.82 -4.14 17.56
N ARG A 151 -9.17 -5.24 18.23
CA ARG A 151 -8.76 -6.59 17.88
C ARG A 151 -10.00 -7.44 17.66
N GLY A 152 -9.98 -8.26 16.63
CA GLY A 152 -11.12 -9.12 16.35
C GLY A 152 -10.97 -9.84 15.03
N PRO A 153 -11.99 -10.60 14.63
CA PRO A 153 -11.99 -11.24 13.32
C PRO A 153 -11.84 -10.22 12.21
N ASP A 154 -11.07 -10.55 11.19
CA ASP A 154 -10.89 -9.68 10.04
C ASP A 154 -12.03 -9.88 9.04
N ALA A 155 -12.92 -8.92 8.96
CA ALA A 155 -14.04 -8.96 8.03
C ALA A 155 -13.60 -8.75 6.57
N GLY A 156 -12.44 -8.13 6.35
CA GLY A 156 -11.87 -7.89 5.02
C GLY A 156 -11.03 -9.05 4.51
N ASN A 157 -10.53 -9.87 5.43
CA ASN A 157 -9.73 -11.04 5.15
C ASN A 157 -10.22 -12.19 6.03
N PRO A 158 -11.34 -12.80 5.67
CA PRO A 158 -11.86 -13.91 6.46
C PRO A 158 -10.88 -15.09 6.39
N ASP A 159 -10.28 -15.41 7.47
CA ASP A 159 -9.30 -16.45 7.74
C ASP A 159 -7.87 -16.14 7.34
#